data_eebe914c5850b63d01df95e5a12ac359
#
_entry.id   eebe914c5850b63d01df95e5a12ac359
#
_cell.length_a   1.000
_cell.length_b   1.000
_cell.length_c   1.000
_cell.angle_alpha   90.00
_cell.angle_beta   90.00
_cell.angle_gamma   90.00
#
_symmetry.space_group_name_H-M   'P 1'
#
loop_
_entity.id
_entity.type
_entity.pdbx_description
1 polymer ?
#
loop_
_entity_poly.entity_id
_entity_poly.type
_entity_poly.pdbx_seq_one_letter_code
_entity_poly.pdbx_strand_id
1 'polypeptide(L)'
;MTAQFDFDLHGLASVRLIEATESDAAVVEKQLGFSAGESVDDPDIVIRFVDKLDVSSQIRYLEVDDVGFTDDAFLILRSKHKSRALVQIPFDRIGERCEIVCERGLIQVPLLIPILNLSVLKRGVLPLHAAAFSWGNVGWVATGW
;
A
#
# COMPACT_ATOMS: atom_id res chain seq x y z
N MET A 1 18.85 -5.41 10.05
CA MET A 1 19.33 -4.56 8.94
C MET A 1 18.12 -4.12 8.13
N THR A 2 18.02 -2.86 7.75
CA THR A 2 17.00 -2.34 6.85
C THR A 2 17.53 -2.22 5.44
N ALA A 3 16.69 -2.44 4.45
CA ALA A 3 17.03 -2.43 3.04
C ALA A 3 15.91 -1.77 2.21
N GLN A 4 16.14 -1.67 0.91
CA GLN A 4 15.16 -1.31 -0.09
C GLN A 4 14.73 -2.56 -0.84
N PHE A 5 13.43 -2.65 -1.14
CA PHE A 5 12.85 -3.70 -1.97
C PHE A 5 11.91 -3.06 -2.99
N ASP A 6 11.98 -3.50 -4.23
CA ASP A 6 11.17 -2.98 -5.32
C ASP A 6 10.27 -4.07 -5.89
N PHE A 7 9.05 -3.70 -6.22
CA PHE A 7 8.03 -4.56 -6.83
C PHE A 7 7.51 -3.90 -8.08
N ASP A 8 7.62 -4.58 -9.21
CA ASP A 8 7.04 -4.14 -10.47
C ASP A 8 5.82 -5.00 -10.83
N LEU A 9 4.66 -4.37 -10.96
CA LEU A 9 3.42 -5.01 -11.36
C LEU A 9 3.30 -4.98 -12.89
N HIS A 10 4.16 -5.73 -13.56
CA HIS A 10 4.16 -5.88 -15.01
C HIS A 10 4.22 -4.54 -15.78
N GLY A 11 4.93 -3.55 -15.26
CA GLY A 11 5.03 -2.20 -15.83
C GLY A 11 3.75 -1.36 -15.71
N LEU A 12 2.71 -1.86 -15.04
CA LEU A 12 1.46 -1.14 -14.82
C LEU A 12 1.52 -0.24 -13.59
N ALA A 13 2.17 -0.69 -12.55
CA ALA A 13 2.45 0.06 -11.34
C ALA A 13 3.66 -0.51 -10.61
N SER A 14 4.23 0.27 -9.71
CA SER A 14 5.39 -0.14 -8.94
C SER A 14 5.31 0.29 -7.48
N VAL A 15 5.88 -0.53 -6.60
CA VAL A 15 5.93 -0.29 -5.16
C VAL A 15 7.37 -0.42 -4.70
N ARG A 16 7.85 0.57 -3.96
CA ARG A 16 9.15 0.56 -3.30
C ARG A 16 9.00 0.54 -1.79
N LEU A 17 9.68 -0.37 -1.13
CA LEU A 17 9.85 -0.35 0.32
C LEU A 17 11.18 0.32 0.65
N ILE A 18 11.17 1.23 1.60
CA ILE A 18 12.37 1.87 2.14
C ILE A 18 12.42 1.68 3.65
N GLU A 19 13.64 1.57 4.16
CA GLU A 19 13.88 1.28 5.57
C GLU A 19 13.20 -0.04 6.02
N ALA A 20 12.90 -0.95 5.10
CA ALA A 20 12.20 -2.20 5.36
C ALA A 20 13.17 -3.30 5.83
N THR A 21 12.67 -4.19 6.68
CA THR A 21 13.32 -5.47 6.99
C THR A 21 12.85 -6.55 6.03
N GLU A 22 13.52 -7.70 6.00
CA GLU A 22 13.04 -8.87 5.23
C GLU A 22 11.63 -9.32 5.66
N SER A 23 11.31 -9.18 6.95
CA SER A 23 9.97 -9.49 7.46
C SER A 23 8.92 -8.53 6.91
N ASP A 24 9.24 -7.24 6.79
CA ASP A 24 8.33 -6.24 6.20
C ASP A 24 8.13 -6.53 4.70
N ALA A 25 9.21 -6.88 3.99
CA ALA A 25 9.13 -7.27 2.58
C ALA A 25 8.26 -8.52 2.38
N ALA A 26 8.42 -9.55 3.20
CA ALA A 26 7.62 -10.77 3.13
C ALA A 26 6.11 -10.51 3.34
N VAL A 27 5.75 -9.54 4.18
CA VAL A 27 4.35 -9.12 4.35
C VAL A 27 3.80 -8.52 3.06
N VAL A 28 4.57 -7.64 2.39
CA VAL A 28 4.16 -7.01 1.14
C VAL A 28 4.14 -8.02 -0.01
N GLU A 29 5.13 -8.90 -0.11
CA GLU A 29 5.15 -10.02 -1.09
C GLU A 29 3.88 -10.87 -1.00
N LYS A 30 3.51 -11.26 0.22
CA LYS A 30 2.28 -12.03 0.45
C LYS A 30 1.02 -11.25 0.05
N GLN A 31 1.00 -9.95 0.29
CA GLN A 31 -0.15 -9.10 -0.02
C GLN A 31 -0.29 -8.83 -1.51
N LEU A 32 0.82 -8.65 -2.23
CA LEU A 32 0.86 -8.44 -3.67
C LEU A 32 0.76 -9.75 -4.47
N GLY A 33 1.19 -10.87 -3.89
CA GLY A 33 1.18 -12.19 -4.52
C GLY A 33 2.40 -12.48 -5.41
N PHE A 34 3.46 -11.67 -5.35
CA PHE A 34 4.72 -11.88 -6.06
C PHE A 34 5.90 -11.26 -5.29
N SER A 35 7.11 -11.74 -5.60
CA SER A 35 8.33 -11.37 -4.90
C SER A 35 8.93 -10.07 -5.41
N ALA A 36 9.76 -9.44 -4.57
CA ALA A 36 10.59 -8.31 -4.96
C ALA A 36 11.51 -8.68 -6.13
N GLY A 37 11.75 -7.72 -7.01
CA GLY A 37 12.52 -7.88 -8.23
C GLY A 37 13.60 -6.82 -8.42
N GLU A 38 13.84 -6.47 -9.68
CA GLU A 38 14.81 -5.45 -10.05
C GLU A 38 14.39 -4.05 -9.58
N SER A 39 15.37 -3.17 -9.45
CA SER A 39 15.12 -1.77 -9.04
C SER A 39 14.30 -1.02 -10.07
N VAL A 40 13.33 -0.25 -9.59
CA VAL A 40 12.47 0.63 -10.38
C VAL A 40 12.94 2.07 -10.23
N ASP A 41 13.07 2.83 -11.33
CA ASP A 41 13.60 4.19 -11.28
C ASP A 41 12.66 5.18 -10.56
N ASP A 42 11.38 5.18 -10.88
CA ASP A 42 10.38 6.10 -10.33
C ASP A 42 9.14 5.34 -9.83
N PRO A 43 9.15 4.87 -8.59
CA PRO A 43 8.06 4.09 -8.05
C PRO A 43 6.79 4.92 -7.83
N ASP A 44 5.63 4.32 -8.13
CA ASP A 44 4.32 4.94 -7.94
C ASP A 44 3.94 5.05 -6.47
N ILE A 45 4.29 4.01 -5.71
CA ILE A 45 4.03 3.93 -4.28
C ILE A 45 5.35 3.69 -3.58
N VAL A 46 5.65 4.50 -2.59
CA VAL A 46 6.76 4.29 -1.66
C VAL A 46 6.19 3.96 -0.29
N ILE A 47 6.63 2.86 0.32
CA ILE A 47 6.25 2.49 1.69
C ILE A 47 7.50 2.63 2.56
N ARG A 48 7.48 3.62 3.44
CA ARG A 48 8.52 3.82 4.44
C ARG A 48 8.13 3.11 5.73
N PHE A 49 8.95 2.18 6.19
CA PHE A 49 8.74 1.51 7.46
C PHE A 49 9.46 2.22 8.60
N VAL A 50 8.72 2.46 9.69
CA VAL A 50 9.23 3.12 10.90
C VAL A 50 8.95 2.25 12.13
N ASP A 51 9.76 2.40 13.18
CA ASP A 51 9.52 1.67 14.42
C ASP A 51 8.32 2.21 15.18
N LYS A 52 8.09 3.53 15.06
CA LYS A 52 6.99 4.22 15.72
C LYS A 52 6.54 5.39 14.87
N LEU A 53 5.24 5.47 14.64
CA LEU A 53 4.59 6.57 13.94
C LEU A 53 3.76 7.40 14.92
N ASP A 54 4.26 8.57 15.26
CA ASP A 54 3.53 9.56 16.06
C ASP A 54 3.12 10.74 15.16
N VAL A 55 1.87 11.16 15.28
CA VAL A 55 1.32 12.28 14.53
C VAL A 55 1.30 13.52 15.41
N SER A 56 2.01 14.58 15.02
CA SER A 56 2.06 15.86 15.75
C SER A 56 0.90 16.79 15.40
N SER A 57 0.26 16.58 14.25
CA SER A 57 -0.86 17.39 13.79
C SER A 57 -2.16 17.03 14.51
N GLN A 58 -3.09 17.99 14.57
CA GLN A 58 -4.42 17.73 15.13
C GLN A 58 -5.16 16.68 14.30
N ILE A 59 -5.61 15.61 14.96
CA ILE A 59 -6.36 14.53 14.30
C ILE A 59 -7.86 14.78 14.46
N ARG A 60 -8.57 14.73 13.33
CA ARG A 60 -10.03 14.61 13.29
C ARG A 60 -10.38 13.13 13.26
N TYR A 61 -10.87 12.62 14.38
CA TYR A 61 -11.20 11.21 14.53
C TYR A 61 -12.51 10.86 13.84
N LEU A 62 -12.55 9.70 13.20
CA LEU A 62 -13.79 9.05 12.78
C LEU A 62 -14.18 8.00 13.81
N GLU A 63 -15.48 7.82 14.01
CA GLU A 63 -15.99 6.84 14.98
C GLU A 63 -15.87 5.38 14.51
N VAL A 64 -15.57 5.20 13.23
CA VAL A 64 -15.52 3.87 12.59
C VAL A 64 -14.06 3.45 12.39
N ASP A 65 -13.75 2.20 12.74
CA ASP A 65 -12.52 1.46 12.38
C ASP A 65 -11.18 2.09 12.78
N ASP A 66 -11.14 2.83 13.89
CA ASP A 66 -9.91 3.45 14.40
C ASP A 66 -9.16 4.24 13.32
N VAL A 67 -9.87 5.10 12.61
CA VAL A 67 -9.34 5.96 11.56
C VAL A 67 -9.48 7.44 11.90
N GLY A 68 -8.66 8.28 11.25
CA GLY A 68 -8.71 9.72 11.41
C GLY A 68 -8.08 10.44 10.23
N PHE A 69 -8.15 11.77 10.27
CA PHE A 69 -7.55 12.65 9.28
C PHE A 69 -6.73 13.74 9.94
N THR A 70 -5.65 14.13 9.30
CA THR A 70 -5.05 15.45 9.40
C THR A 70 -5.49 16.28 8.19
N ASP A 71 -4.90 17.45 7.99
CA ASP A 71 -5.22 18.28 6.82
C ASP A 71 -4.71 17.67 5.50
N ASP A 72 -3.68 16.82 5.56
CA ASP A 72 -2.94 16.27 4.42
C ASP A 72 -2.91 14.73 4.36
N ALA A 73 -3.37 14.04 5.42
CA ALA A 73 -3.24 12.59 5.49
C ALA A 73 -4.45 11.88 6.08
N PHE A 74 -4.70 10.68 5.56
CA PHE A 74 -5.55 9.67 6.17
C PHE A 74 -4.72 8.78 7.07
N LEU A 75 -5.25 8.47 8.24
CA LEU A 75 -4.56 7.73 9.29
C LEU A 75 -5.32 6.48 9.67
N ILE A 76 -4.61 5.36 9.74
CA ILE A 76 -5.05 4.17 10.47
C ILE A 76 -4.46 4.25 11.87
N LEU A 77 -5.29 4.27 12.88
CA LEU A 77 -4.91 4.52 14.26
C LEU A 77 -4.79 3.22 15.06
N ARG A 78 -3.93 3.24 16.07
CA ARG A 78 -3.82 2.12 17.03
C ARG A 78 -5.04 2.01 17.96
N SER A 79 -5.72 3.13 18.20
CA SER A 79 -6.99 3.19 18.92
C SER A 79 -7.69 4.52 18.68
N LYS A 80 -9.02 4.55 18.87
CA LYS A 80 -9.91 5.70 18.66
C LYS A 80 -9.54 6.98 19.43
N HIS A 81 -8.73 6.89 20.46
CA HIS A 81 -8.49 8.00 21.38
C HIS A 81 -7.00 8.30 21.58
N LYS A 82 -6.12 7.77 20.74
CA LYS A 82 -4.68 8.01 20.83
C LYS A 82 -4.19 8.63 19.53
N SER A 83 -3.45 9.72 19.65
CA SER A 83 -2.76 10.39 18.53
C SER A 83 -1.61 9.57 17.92
N ARG A 84 -1.65 8.25 18.06
CA ARG A 84 -0.65 7.34 17.50
C ARG A 84 -1.24 6.55 16.36
N ALA A 85 -0.70 6.78 15.18
CA ALA A 85 -1.07 6.06 13.98
C ALA A 85 -0.21 4.80 13.77
N LEU A 86 -0.75 3.83 13.08
CA LEU A 86 -0.04 2.67 12.53
C LEU A 86 0.40 2.95 11.09
N VAL A 87 -0.42 3.70 10.36
CA VAL A 87 -0.17 4.04 8.96
C VAL A 87 -0.64 5.46 8.68
N GLN A 88 0.14 6.18 7.91
CA GLN A 88 -0.18 7.50 7.38
C GLN A 88 -0.14 7.48 5.86
N ILE A 89 -1.19 7.97 5.23
CA ILE A 89 -1.39 7.95 3.77
C ILE A 89 -1.71 9.36 3.31
N PRO A 90 -0.88 10.00 2.46
CA PRO A 90 -1.19 11.30 1.86
C PRO A 90 -2.24 11.12 0.77
N PHE A 91 -3.51 11.37 1.09
CA PHE A 91 -4.63 11.06 0.19
C PHE A 91 -4.68 11.93 -1.08
N ASP A 92 -4.11 13.13 -1.05
CA ASP A 92 -3.96 14.02 -2.21
C ASP A 92 -2.92 13.51 -3.23
N ARG A 93 -2.07 12.58 -2.83
CA ARG A 93 -1.00 12.00 -3.67
C ARG A 93 -1.35 10.63 -4.25
N ILE A 94 -2.52 10.09 -3.92
CA ILE A 94 -2.95 8.80 -4.46
C ILE A 94 -3.14 8.89 -5.98
N GLY A 95 -2.48 7.97 -6.70
CA GLY A 95 -2.46 7.93 -8.17
C GLY A 95 -1.42 8.86 -8.79
N GLU A 96 -0.57 9.48 -8.00
CA GLU A 96 0.69 10.12 -8.37
C GLU A 96 1.81 9.35 -7.69
N ARG A 97 2.80 10.03 -7.13
CA ARG A 97 3.77 9.40 -6.26
C ARG A 97 3.26 9.46 -4.81
N CYS A 98 2.80 8.33 -4.30
CA CYS A 98 2.23 8.23 -2.96
C CYS A 98 3.25 7.63 -1.99
N GLU A 99 3.68 8.38 -0.98
CA GLU A 99 4.55 7.87 0.08
C GLU A 99 3.71 7.53 1.32
N ILE A 100 3.56 6.23 1.59
CA ILE A 100 2.88 5.69 2.76
C ILE A 100 3.93 5.52 3.87
N VAL A 101 3.66 6.03 5.07
CA VAL A 101 4.47 5.74 6.25
C VAL A 101 3.77 4.68 7.07
N CYS A 102 4.46 3.57 7.33
CA CYS A 102 3.89 2.37 7.95
C CYS A 102 4.70 1.96 9.17
N GLU A 103 4.06 1.73 10.32
CA GLU A 103 4.71 1.17 11.50
C GLU A 103 5.03 -0.31 11.26
N ARG A 104 6.22 -0.77 11.67
CA ARG A 104 6.65 -2.18 11.54
C ARG A 104 5.79 -3.15 12.33
N GLY A 105 5.86 -4.42 11.94
CA GLY A 105 5.23 -5.53 12.66
C GLY A 105 3.74 -5.68 12.38
N LEU A 106 3.22 -5.04 11.35
CA LEU A 106 1.85 -5.29 10.87
C LEU A 106 1.81 -6.56 10.03
N ILE A 107 0.69 -7.26 10.04
CA ILE A 107 0.45 -8.47 9.24
C ILE A 107 0.11 -8.17 7.78
N GLN A 108 -0.18 -6.91 7.49
CA GLN A 108 -0.41 -6.35 6.15
C GLN A 108 -0.21 -4.83 6.20
N VAL A 109 0.09 -4.20 5.07
CA VAL A 109 0.06 -2.75 4.92
C VAL A 109 -1.39 -2.33 4.63
N PRO A 110 -2.05 -1.62 5.56
CA PRO A 110 -3.44 -1.21 5.37
C PRO A 110 -3.62 -0.37 4.12
N LEU A 111 -4.71 -0.60 3.39
CA LEU A 111 -5.11 0.10 2.17
C LEU A 111 -4.13 0.04 1.00
N LEU A 112 -3.06 -0.75 1.04
CA LEU A 112 -2.11 -0.87 -0.07
C LEU A 112 -2.81 -1.25 -1.38
N ILE A 113 -3.65 -2.29 -1.38
CA ILE A 113 -4.37 -2.73 -2.59
C ILE A 113 -5.35 -1.69 -3.11
N PRO A 114 -6.22 -1.05 -2.30
CA PRO A 114 -7.03 0.08 -2.75
C PRO A 114 -6.22 1.23 -3.36
N ILE A 115 -5.10 1.62 -2.75
CA ILE A 115 -4.24 2.69 -3.26
C ILE A 115 -3.64 2.30 -4.61
N LEU A 116 -3.14 1.07 -4.72
CA LEU A 116 -2.62 0.52 -5.97
C LEU A 116 -3.69 0.53 -7.08
N ASN A 117 -4.92 0.08 -6.76
CA ASN A 117 -6.04 0.10 -7.68
C ASN A 117 -6.36 1.52 -8.18
N LEU A 118 -6.34 2.51 -7.30
CA LEU A 118 -6.54 3.91 -7.68
C LEU A 118 -5.39 4.43 -8.56
N SER A 119 -4.16 4.02 -8.29
CA SER A 119 -2.99 4.41 -9.10
C SER A 119 -3.08 3.86 -10.53
N VAL A 120 -3.46 2.59 -10.71
CA VAL A 120 -3.61 2.01 -12.05
C VAL A 120 -4.84 2.54 -12.78
N LEU A 121 -5.93 2.84 -12.08
CA LEU A 121 -7.12 3.49 -12.66
C LEU A 121 -6.78 4.83 -13.29
N LYS A 122 -5.94 5.63 -12.65
CA LYS A 122 -5.48 6.93 -13.16
C LYS A 122 -4.69 6.80 -14.47
N ARG A 123 -4.11 5.62 -14.73
CA ARG A 123 -3.42 5.26 -15.98
C ARG A 123 -4.33 4.61 -17.03
N GLY A 124 -5.64 4.55 -16.79
CA GLY A 124 -6.61 3.94 -17.70
C GLY A 124 -6.66 2.41 -17.63
N VAL A 125 -6.07 1.81 -16.58
CA VAL A 125 -6.11 0.36 -16.33
C VAL A 125 -7.21 0.05 -15.33
N LEU A 126 -8.10 -0.87 -15.66
CA LEU A 126 -9.19 -1.29 -14.79
C LEU A 126 -8.75 -2.49 -13.92
N PRO A 127 -8.57 -2.33 -12.61
CA PRO A 127 -8.34 -3.46 -11.72
C PRO A 127 -9.64 -4.27 -11.55
N LEU A 128 -9.54 -5.59 -11.71
CA LEU A 128 -10.67 -6.50 -11.56
C LEU A 128 -10.42 -7.47 -10.41
N HIS A 129 -11.42 -7.63 -9.56
CA HIS A 129 -11.46 -8.76 -8.64
C HIS A 129 -11.99 -9.99 -9.39
N ALA A 130 -11.07 -10.84 -9.86
CA ALA A 130 -11.39 -11.94 -10.74
C ALA A 130 -10.41 -13.11 -10.58
N ALA A 131 -10.85 -14.30 -10.89
CA ALA A 131 -9.94 -15.43 -11.18
C ALA A 131 -9.59 -15.43 -12.66
N ALA A 132 -8.33 -15.67 -13.00
CA ALA A 132 -7.88 -15.81 -14.37
C ALA A 132 -7.17 -17.17 -14.55
N PHE A 133 -7.46 -17.86 -15.64
CA PHE A 133 -6.81 -19.13 -16.00
C PHE A 133 -6.74 -19.29 -17.53
N SER A 134 -5.86 -20.14 -17.99
CA SER A 134 -5.78 -20.50 -19.40
C SER A 134 -6.22 -21.94 -19.62
N TRP A 135 -6.98 -22.17 -20.68
CA TRP A 135 -7.36 -23.49 -21.13
C TRP A 135 -7.21 -23.58 -22.66
N GLY A 136 -6.39 -24.48 -23.10
CA GLY A 136 -6.00 -24.56 -24.50
C GLY A 136 -5.42 -23.25 -24.96
N ASN A 137 -5.30 -22.60 -25.80
CA ASN A 137 -4.73 -21.30 -26.12
C ASN A 137 -5.66 -20.10 -25.86
N VAL A 138 -6.65 -20.27 -24.95
CA VAL A 138 -7.62 -19.21 -24.60
C VAL A 138 -7.47 -18.83 -23.14
N GLY A 139 -7.36 -17.51 -22.88
CA GLY A 139 -7.42 -16.93 -21.53
C GLY A 139 -8.88 -16.76 -21.09
N TRP A 140 -9.16 -17.13 -19.86
CA TRP A 140 -10.47 -17.00 -19.24
C TRP A 140 -10.36 -16.08 -18.03
N VAL A 141 -11.32 -15.18 -17.88
CA VAL A 141 -11.46 -14.32 -16.69
C VAL A 141 -12.86 -14.55 -16.13
N ALA A 142 -12.91 -15.03 -14.89
CA ALA A 142 -14.16 -15.21 -14.16
C ALA A 142 -14.29 -14.09 -13.12
N THR A 143 -15.22 -13.18 -13.33
CA THR A 143 -15.60 -12.13 -12.37
C THR A 143 -16.86 -12.58 -11.64
N GLY A 144 -16.97 -12.27 -10.36
CA GLY A 144 -18.15 -12.61 -9.57
C GLY A 144 -18.05 -12.05 -8.15
N TRP A 145 -19.15 -12.13 -7.47
CA TRP A 145 -19.31 -11.77 -6.05
C TRP A 145 -19.29 -13.05 -5.22
#